data_842a4d420adbcb6c707c45930dfa9089
#
_entry.id   842a4d420adbcb6c707c45930dfa9089
#
_cell.length_a   1.000
_cell.length_b   1.000
_cell.length_c   1.000
_cell.angle_alpha   90.00
_cell.angle_beta   90.00
_cell.angle_gamma   90.00
#
_symmetry.space_group_name_H-M   'P 1'
#
loop_
_entity.id
_entity.type
_entity.pdbx_description
1 polymer ?
#
loop_
_entity_poly.entity_id
_entity_poly.type
_entity_poly.pdbx_seq_one_letter_code
_entity_poly.pdbx_strand_id
1 'polypeptide(L)'
;MKQLIIISLLIPLFTFSQLKFSDPESQGISSDRLKMITELSKSYVDQGKVANITTMVNRKGKIIYFESFGNRGLDDKQKINKDDLYRIYSMTKPIVSVAIMQLYEKGKFHLNDPVHKFIPELKSLKIAITKDSLVDAKNKITIKHLLTHTSGLSYGWSRQPADSFYRQADIFNSESSDDFIKKVSELPLRFEPGSKYNYSISTDILGILIERITGLSLSDYLEKNIFKPLGMVDTFFQVPTKKASRFLPNHAYDRLTKEINTIDSGKYEDSKKIEGSTMRNFYDVKMYSGGGGLVSTAYDYMVFAECLRNNGEFNGERIIGSKTLKYMTKGHLPSTVQGIGRGESPDDPAVSARTFGLGFGIINSPEILGVIGSKGIYSWGGAAGTIFWIDPVEEIVVVSMIQLMRSPWTLRNDLKVATYQSIVDSFE
;
A
#
# COMPACT_ATOMS: atom_id res chain seq x y z
N MET A 1 34.07 11.66 -55.58
CA MET A 1 32.77 11.12 -55.17
C MET A 1 32.92 10.81 -53.67
N LYS A 2 32.32 11.59 -52.78
CA LYS A 2 32.32 11.33 -51.34
C LYS A 2 31.03 10.54 -51.02
N GLN A 3 31.15 9.28 -50.59
CA GLN A 3 30.00 8.49 -50.14
C GLN A 3 29.60 9.00 -48.75
N LEU A 4 28.36 9.47 -48.61
CA LEU A 4 27.72 9.83 -47.33
C LEU A 4 27.19 8.53 -46.73
N ILE A 5 27.81 8.07 -45.63
CA ILE A 5 27.29 6.95 -44.83
C ILE A 5 26.22 7.53 -43.89
N ILE A 6 24.94 7.27 -44.19
CA ILE A 6 23.82 7.56 -43.28
C ILE A 6 23.75 6.43 -42.28
N ILE A 7 24.24 6.72 -41.04
CA ILE A 7 24.03 5.84 -39.88
C ILE A 7 22.59 6.08 -39.39
N SER A 8 21.67 5.21 -39.71
CA SER A 8 20.33 5.20 -39.16
C SER A 8 20.42 4.75 -37.70
N LEU A 9 20.30 5.69 -36.75
CA LEU A 9 20.13 5.39 -35.33
C LEU A 9 18.72 4.80 -35.17
N LEU A 10 18.62 3.48 -35.07
CA LEU A 10 17.45 2.79 -34.53
C LEU A 10 17.32 3.12 -33.07
N ILE A 11 16.57 4.16 -32.72
CA ILE A 11 16.10 4.41 -31.36
C ILE A 11 15.05 3.33 -31.08
N PRO A 12 15.25 2.41 -30.12
CA PRO A 12 14.21 1.47 -29.76
C PRO A 12 13.03 2.26 -29.20
N LEU A 13 11.94 2.31 -29.92
CA LEU A 13 10.65 2.74 -29.41
C LEU A 13 10.23 1.69 -28.36
N PHE A 14 10.48 1.97 -27.09
CA PHE A 14 9.88 1.23 -26.00
C PHE A 14 8.38 1.53 -26.01
N THR A 15 7.62 0.76 -26.77
CA THR A 15 6.17 0.71 -26.62
C THR A 15 5.88 -0.07 -25.35
N PHE A 16 5.63 0.63 -24.24
CA PHE A 16 5.07 -0.02 -23.05
C PHE A 16 3.74 -0.64 -23.47
N SER A 17 3.67 -1.97 -23.42
CA SER A 17 2.40 -2.66 -23.68
C SER A 17 1.47 -2.35 -22.52
N GLN A 18 0.35 -1.69 -22.82
CA GLN A 18 -0.69 -1.40 -21.83
C GLN A 18 -1.45 -2.69 -21.47
N LEU A 19 -2.04 -2.72 -20.28
CA LEU A 19 -3.02 -3.74 -19.92
C LEU A 19 -4.14 -3.76 -20.97
N LYS A 20 -4.41 -4.93 -21.53
CA LYS A 20 -5.41 -5.09 -22.60
C LYS A 20 -6.79 -5.28 -22.00
N PHE A 21 -7.77 -4.60 -22.55
CA PHE A 21 -9.17 -4.87 -22.27
C PHE A 21 -9.63 -6.18 -22.96
N SER A 22 -10.59 -6.82 -22.35
CA SER A 22 -11.21 -8.02 -22.88
C SER A 22 -12.70 -8.04 -22.53
N ASP A 23 -13.46 -8.73 -23.34
CA ASP A 23 -14.84 -9.06 -23.02
C ASP A 23 -14.89 -9.98 -21.79
N PRO A 24 -15.70 -9.64 -20.76
CA PRO A 24 -15.79 -10.42 -19.51
C PRO A 24 -16.11 -11.90 -19.74
N GLU A 25 -17.01 -12.22 -20.65
CA GLU A 25 -17.44 -13.60 -20.95
C GLU A 25 -16.24 -14.45 -21.42
N SER A 26 -15.34 -13.87 -22.21
CA SER A 26 -14.11 -14.54 -22.65
C SER A 26 -13.14 -14.87 -21.51
N GLN A 27 -13.35 -14.24 -20.34
CA GLN A 27 -12.56 -14.47 -19.14
C GLN A 27 -13.34 -15.27 -18.07
N GLY A 28 -14.50 -15.85 -18.41
CA GLY A 28 -15.34 -16.62 -17.49
C GLY A 28 -16.05 -15.75 -16.45
N ILE A 29 -16.40 -14.52 -16.85
CA ILE A 29 -17.12 -13.54 -16.02
C ILE A 29 -18.40 -13.15 -16.74
N SER A 30 -19.52 -13.10 -16.03
CA SER A 30 -20.78 -12.57 -16.57
C SER A 30 -20.75 -11.05 -16.54
N SER A 31 -20.85 -10.42 -17.71
CA SER A 31 -20.93 -8.97 -17.84
C SER A 31 -22.18 -8.39 -17.15
N ASP A 32 -23.32 -9.12 -17.21
CA ASP A 32 -24.54 -8.71 -16.53
C ASP A 32 -24.36 -8.69 -14.99
N ARG A 33 -23.76 -9.73 -14.43
CA ARG A 33 -23.48 -9.79 -13.00
C ARG A 33 -22.40 -8.78 -12.57
N LEU A 34 -21.45 -8.48 -13.44
CA LEU A 34 -20.39 -7.50 -13.20
C LEU A 34 -20.95 -6.07 -13.04
N LYS A 35 -22.13 -5.77 -13.61
CA LYS A 35 -22.88 -4.52 -13.42
C LYS A 35 -23.17 -4.21 -11.94
N MET A 36 -23.16 -5.22 -11.07
CA MET A 36 -23.33 -5.02 -9.62
C MET A 36 -22.23 -4.11 -9.03
N ILE A 37 -21.02 -4.12 -9.60
CA ILE A 37 -19.95 -3.18 -9.17
C ILE A 37 -20.35 -1.74 -9.53
N THR A 38 -20.95 -1.53 -10.72
CA THR A 38 -21.44 -0.22 -11.15
C THR A 38 -22.58 0.28 -10.26
N GLU A 39 -23.57 -0.58 -9.99
CA GLU A 39 -24.72 -0.24 -9.16
C GLU A 39 -24.31 0.06 -7.72
N LEU A 40 -23.42 -0.74 -7.14
CA LEU A 40 -22.83 -0.50 -5.84
C LEU A 40 -22.09 0.84 -5.80
N SER A 41 -21.24 1.10 -6.78
CA SER A 41 -20.45 2.34 -6.83
C SER A 41 -21.34 3.58 -6.94
N LYS A 42 -22.34 3.55 -7.82
CA LYS A 42 -23.34 4.63 -7.93
C LYS A 42 -24.11 4.82 -6.63
N SER A 43 -24.59 3.74 -6.02
CA SER A 43 -25.30 3.79 -4.75
C SER A 43 -24.49 4.46 -3.64
N TYR A 44 -23.19 4.17 -3.54
CA TYR A 44 -22.32 4.82 -2.54
C TYR A 44 -22.13 6.32 -2.79
N VAL A 45 -22.04 6.73 -4.06
CA VAL A 45 -21.95 8.14 -4.45
C VAL A 45 -23.29 8.87 -4.23
N ASP A 46 -24.38 8.30 -4.72
CA ASP A 46 -25.72 8.90 -4.67
C ASP A 46 -26.23 9.07 -3.22
N GLN A 47 -25.85 8.15 -2.34
CA GLN A 47 -26.13 8.24 -0.90
C GLN A 47 -25.17 9.17 -0.14
N GLY A 48 -24.24 9.84 -0.83
CA GLY A 48 -23.27 10.74 -0.21
C GLY A 48 -22.24 10.04 0.70
N LYS A 49 -22.09 8.71 0.59
CA LYS A 49 -21.12 7.95 1.39
C LYS A 49 -19.69 8.18 0.97
N VAL A 50 -19.46 8.47 -0.29
CA VAL A 50 -18.16 8.84 -0.87
C VAL A 50 -18.35 9.92 -1.93
N ALA A 51 -17.37 10.80 -2.12
CA ALA A 51 -17.41 11.79 -3.19
C ALA A 51 -17.24 11.13 -4.57
N ASN A 52 -16.39 10.10 -4.60
CA ASN A 52 -16.04 9.36 -5.83
C ASN A 52 -15.55 7.96 -5.51
N ILE A 53 -15.56 7.13 -6.55
CA ILE A 53 -14.98 5.78 -6.55
C ILE A 53 -14.49 5.42 -7.95
N THR A 54 -13.27 4.90 -8.05
CA THR A 54 -12.72 4.30 -9.26
C THR A 54 -12.36 2.86 -8.98
N THR A 55 -12.92 1.92 -9.75
CA THR A 55 -12.67 0.49 -9.58
C THR A 55 -12.20 -0.13 -10.88
N MET A 56 -11.14 -0.93 -10.79
CA MET A 56 -10.63 -1.78 -11.86
C MET A 56 -10.66 -3.23 -11.44
N VAL A 57 -11.07 -4.12 -12.36
CA VAL A 57 -10.98 -5.57 -12.22
C VAL A 57 -10.22 -6.12 -13.42
N ASN A 58 -9.22 -6.94 -13.12
CA ASN A 58 -8.45 -7.69 -14.09
C ASN A 58 -8.62 -9.17 -13.80
N ARG A 59 -8.81 -10.00 -14.83
CA ARG A 59 -8.76 -11.45 -14.73
C ARG A 59 -7.86 -12.01 -15.82
N LYS A 60 -6.96 -12.95 -15.47
CA LYS A 60 -6.03 -13.60 -16.40
C LYS A 60 -5.19 -12.59 -17.22
N GLY A 61 -4.82 -11.45 -16.61
CA GLY A 61 -4.04 -10.40 -17.28
C GLY A 61 -4.83 -9.49 -18.21
N LYS A 62 -6.18 -9.54 -18.17
CA LYS A 62 -7.06 -8.70 -18.99
C LYS A 62 -7.95 -7.84 -18.11
N ILE A 63 -8.08 -6.55 -18.48
CA ILE A 63 -9.04 -5.65 -17.84
C ILE A 63 -10.44 -6.03 -18.31
N ILE A 64 -11.30 -6.39 -17.38
CA ILE A 64 -12.71 -6.73 -17.63
C ILE A 64 -13.66 -5.67 -17.09
N TYR A 65 -13.16 -4.77 -16.24
CA TYR A 65 -13.92 -3.65 -15.69
C TYR A 65 -12.99 -2.49 -15.35
N PHE A 66 -13.34 -1.27 -15.77
CA PHE A 66 -12.65 -0.04 -15.38
C PHE A 66 -13.60 1.13 -15.45
N GLU A 67 -14.18 1.53 -14.32
CA GLU A 67 -15.15 2.62 -14.25
C GLU A 67 -14.88 3.55 -13.06
N SER A 68 -15.31 4.80 -13.24
CA SER A 68 -15.21 5.88 -12.26
C SER A 68 -16.57 6.56 -12.09
N PHE A 69 -16.99 6.80 -10.85
CA PHE A 69 -18.27 7.42 -10.53
C PHE A 69 -18.08 8.53 -9.50
N GLY A 70 -18.92 9.54 -9.58
CA GLY A 70 -18.96 10.64 -8.65
C GLY A 70 -18.25 11.91 -9.13
N ASN A 71 -17.95 12.78 -8.19
CA ASN A 71 -17.33 14.07 -8.43
C ASN A 71 -15.94 14.08 -7.80
N ARG A 72 -15.10 15.03 -8.21
CA ARG A 72 -13.73 15.15 -7.69
C ARG A 72 -13.69 15.31 -6.17
N GLY A 73 -14.63 16.05 -5.60
CA GLY A 73 -14.75 16.24 -4.15
C GLY A 73 -16.18 16.57 -3.73
N LEU A 74 -16.39 16.75 -2.44
CA LEU A 74 -17.68 17.17 -1.91
C LEU A 74 -18.07 18.56 -2.44
N ASP A 75 -17.09 19.47 -2.48
CA ASP A 75 -17.26 20.85 -2.91
C ASP A 75 -16.87 21.07 -4.39
N ASP A 76 -16.21 20.13 -5.01
CA ASP A 76 -15.83 20.14 -6.43
C ASP A 76 -16.76 19.21 -7.20
N LYS A 77 -17.69 19.83 -7.97
CA LYS A 77 -18.73 19.11 -8.72
C LYS A 77 -18.30 18.63 -10.10
N GLN A 78 -17.03 18.86 -10.49
CA GLN A 78 -16.49 18.27 -11.71
C GLN A 78 -16.46 16.75 -11.56
N LYS A 79 -16.79 16.05 -12.64
CA LYS A 79 -16.72 14.58 -12.65
C LYS A 79 -15.28 14.12 -12.53
N ILE A 80 -15.07 13.01 -11.85
CA ILE A 80 -13.76 12.39 -11.79
C ILE A 80 -13.40 11.74 -13.13
N ASN A 81 -12.08 11.62 -13.36
CA ASN A 81 -11.52 10.92 -14.50
C ASN A 81 -10.87 9.60 -14.03
N LYS A 82 -10.74 8.65 -14.96
CA LYS A 82 -10.09 7.35 -14.70
C LYS A 82 -8.61 7.48 -14.34
N ASP A 83 -7.98 8.59 -14.72
CA ASP A 83 -6.57 8.91 -14.49
C ASP A 83 -6.32 9.91 -13.36
N ASP A 84 -7.35 10.22 -12.56
CA ASP A 84 -7.18 11.08 -11.38
C ASP A 84 -6.25 10.42 -10.35
N LEU A 85 -5.56 11.28 -9.58
CA LEU A 85 -4.52 10.91 -8.63
C LEU A 85 -5.07 10.78 -7.21
N TYR A 86 -4.75 9.65 -6.58
CA TYR A 86 -5.20 9.28 -5.24
C TYR A 86 -4.04 9.17 -4.26
N ARG A 87 -4.20 9.66 -3.04
CA ARG A 87 -3.33 9.27 -1.94
C ARG A 87 -3.56 7.81 -1.64
N ILE A 88 -2.56 6.96 -1.88
CA ILE A 88 -2.73 5.52 -1.65
C ILE A 88 -2.34 5.09 -0.24
N TYR A 89 -1.77 6.02 0.56
CA TYR A 89 -1.37 5.75 1.94
C TYR A 89 -0.71 4.38 2.10
N SER A 90 -1.25 3.53 2.97
CA SER A 90 -0.64 2.24 3.30
C SER A 90 -0.54 1.25 2.14
N MET A 91 -1.16 1.50 0.99
CA MET A 91 -0.86 0.75 -0.23
C MET A 91 0.57 1.03 -0.76
N THR A 92 1.29 2.01 -0.22
CA THR A 92 2.73 2.21 -0.39
C THR A 92 3.54 1.00 0.13
N LYS A 93 3.09 0.35 1.22
CA LYS A 93 3.83 -0.72 1.89
C LYS A 93 4.17 -1.93 1.02
N PRO A 94 3.23 -2.49 0.25
CA PRO A 94 3.53 -3.55 -0.69
C PRO A 94 4.64 -3.19 -1.68
N ILE A 95 4.62 -1.97 -2.21
CA ILE A 95 5.63 -1.49 -3.17
C ILE A 95 7.01 -1.44 -2.50
N VAL A 96 7.11 -0.83 -1.31
CA VAL A 96 8.38 -0.75 -0.56
C VAL A 96 8.83 -2.14 -0.10
N SER A 97 7.91 -3.04 0.23
CA SER A 97 8.25 -4.43 0.58
C SER A 97 8.80 -5.21 -0.60
N VAL A 98 8.30 -5.00 -1.82
CA VAL A 98 8.90 -5.55 -3.04
C VAL A 98 10.29 -4.95 -3.27
N ALA A 99 10.45 -3.63 -3.10
CA ALA A 99 11.72 -2.94 -3.28
C ALA A 99 12.82 -3.46 -2.33
N ILE A 100 12.52 -3.65 -1.05
CA ILE A 100 13.49 -4.21 -0.11
C ILE A 100 13.83 -5.66 -0.45
N MET A 101 12.85 -6.44 -0.94
CA MET A 101 13.09 -7.82 -1.34
C MET A 101 13.90 -7.94 -2.65
N GLN A 102 13.91 -6.93 -3.52
CA GLN A 102 14.87 -6.85 -4.63
C GLN A 102 16.32 -6.76 -4.12
N LEU A 103 16.55 -6.05 -3.01
CA LEU A 103 17.88 -5.98 -2.38
C LEU A 103 18.25 -7.29 -1.69
N TYR A 104 17.27 -8.01 -1.13
CA TYR A 104 17.44 -9.36 -0.63
C TYR A 104 17.91 -10.31 -1.75
N GLU A 105 17.25 -10.30 -2.92
CA GLU A 105 17.67 -11.10 -4.09
C GLU A 105 19.10 -10.78 -4.57
N LYS A 106 19.52 -9.53 -4.41
CA LYS A 106 20.87 -9.08 -4.71
C LYS A 106 21.90 -9.40 -3.60
N GLY A 107 21.51 -10.17 -2.58
CA GLY A 107 22.40 -10.60 -1.49
C GLY A 107 22.89 -9.46 -0.58
N LYS A 108 22.16 -8.33 -0.52
CA LYS A 108 22.59 -7.18 0.28
C LYS A 108 22.41 -7.38 1.78
N PHE A 109 21.53 -8.29 2.19
CA PHE A 109 21.26 -8.66 3.57
C PHE A 109 20.56 -10.02 3.64
N HIS A 110 20.44 -10.58 4.84
CA HIS A 110 19.55 -11.69 5.18
C HIS A 110 18.38 -11.21 6.03
N LEU A 111 17.21 -11.86 5.92
CA LEU A 111 15.99 -11.43 6.63
C LEU A 111 16.15 -11.38 8.16
N ASN A 112 17.00 -12.23 8.72
CA ASN A 112 17.31 -12.28 10.15
C ASN A 112 18.44 -11.33 10.56
N ASP A 113 19.05 -10.60 9.62
CA ASP A 113 20.03 -9.59 9.98
C ASP A 113 19.41 -8.51 10.84
N PRO A 114 20.08 -8.09 11.92
CA PRO A 114 19.62 -7.00 12.74
C PRO A 114 19.70 -5.69 11.98
N VAL A 115 18.65 -4.90 12.06
CA VAL A 115 18.51 -3.62 11.33
C VAL A 115 19.63 -2.66 11.65
N HIS A 116 20.17 -2.71 12.88
CA HIS A 116 21.25 -1.82 13.32
C HIS A 116 22.60 -2.05 12.61
N LYS A 117 22.73 -3.10 11.81
CA LYS A 117 23.88 -3.23 10.88
C LYS A 117 23.91 -2.10 9.85
N PHE A 118 22.74 -1.58 9.49
CA PHE A 118 22.55 -0.57 8.45
C PHE A 118 22.05 0.76 9.00
N ILE A 119 21.35 0.72 10.14
CA ILE A 119 20.81 1.87 10.87
C ILE A 119 21.29 1.75 12.33
N PRO A 120 22.54 2.14 12.64
CA PRO A 120 23.18 1.94 13.95
C PRO A 120 22.39 2.56 15.10
N GLU A 121 21.63 3.62 14.83
CA GLU A 121 20.80 4.36 15.78
C GLU A 121 19.75 3.45 16.45
N LEU A 122 19.35 2.37 15.78
CA LEU A 122 18.35 1.41 16.31
C LEU A 122 18.97 0.23 17.07
N LYS A 123 20.22 0.35 17.54
CA LYS A 123 20.94 -0.73 18.23
C LYS A 123 20.42 -1.01 19.64
N SER A 124 20.05 0.05 20.38
CA SER A 124 19.78 -0.03 21.83
C SER A 124 18.42 0.57 22.14
N LEU A 125 17.36 -0.18 21.83
CA LEU A 125 15.99 0.26 22.07
C LEU A 125 15.47 -0.31 23.39
N LYS A 126 14.55 0.41 24.02
CA LYS A 126 13.87 0.04 25.26
C LYS A 126 12.42 -0.35 24.98
N ILE A 127 11.82 -1.06 25.91
CA ILE A 127 10.39 -1.42 25.88
C ILE A 127 9.69 -0.64 26.99
N ALA A 128 8.57 0.00 26.70
CA ALA A 128 7.74 0.65 27.72
C ALA A 128 6.84 -0.38 28.41
N ILE A 129 7.13 -0.67 29.65
CA ILE A 129 6.27 -1.47 30.54
C ILE A 129 5.13 -0.59 31.06
N THR A 130 5.48 0.60 31.53
CA THR A 130 4.55 1.69 31.88
C THR A 130 5.07 2.97 31.24
N LYS A 131 4.38 4.10 31.46
CA LYS A 131 4.89 5.40 30.99
C LYS A 131 6.19 5.81 31.70
N ASP A 132 6.39 5.35 32.93
CA ASP A 132 7.51 5.74 33.76
C ASP A 132 8.54 4.61 33.94
N SER A 133 8.32 3.44 33.32
CA SER A 133 9.20 2.27 33.41
C SER A 133 9.57 1.73 32.05
N LEU A 134 10.85 1.88 31.71
CA LEU A 134 11.44 1.36 30.49
C LEU A 134 12.48 0.29 30.82
N VAL A 135 12.45 -0.82 30.08
CA VAL A 135 13.44 -1.91 30.19
C VAL A 135 14.16 -2.10 28.85
N ASP A 136 15.37 -2.60 28.87
CA ASP A 136 16.12 -2.86 27.64
C ASP A 136 15.49 -4.03 26.86
N ALA A 137 15.35 -3.87 25.55
CA ALA A 137 14.92 -4.94 24.67
C ALA A 137 16.03 -6.02 24.58
N LYS A 138 15.67 -7.28 24.83
CA LYS A 138 16.60 -8.42 24.72
C LYS A 138 16.91 -8.76 23.27
N ASN A 139 15.87 -8.79 22.43
CA ASN A 139 16.00 -9.07 21.00
C ASN A 139 16.31 -7.81 20.20
N LYS A 140 17.10 -7.96 19.16
CA LYS A 140 17.29 -6.88 18.19
C LYS A 140 16.20 -6.92 17.13
N ILE A 141 15.79 -5.75 16.62
CA ILE A 141 14.89 -5.70 15.47
C ILE A 141 15.62 -6.27 14.26
N THR A 142 15.02 -7.24 13.59
CA THR A 142 15.50 -7.78 12.31
C THR A 142 14.74 -7.19 11.14
N ILE A 143 15.28 -7.32 9.92
CA ILE A 143 14.59 -6.90 8.69
C ILE A 143 13.27 -7.66 8.53
N LYS A 144 13.24 -8.97 8.90
CA LYS A 144 12.01 -9.75 8.93
C LYS A 144 10.96 -9.15 9.89
N HIS A 145 11.37 -8.71 11.07
CA HIS A 145 10.45 -8.07 12.02
C HIS A 145 9.82 -6.78 11.46
N LEU A 146 10.56 -6.00 10.67
CA LEU A 146 10.00 -4.84 9.98
C LEU A 146 8.98 -5.25 8.92
N LEU A 147 9.33 -6.20 8.06
CA LEU A 147 8.46 -6.71 6.99
C LEU A 147 7.18 -7.35 7.49
N THR A 148 7.18 -7.89 8.71
CA THR A 148 6.03 -8.59 9.31
C THR A 148 5.30 -7.78 10.38
N HIS A 149 5.69 -6.52 10.61
CA HIS A 149 5.15 -5.70 11.70
C HIS A 149 5.25 -6.35 13.09
N THR A 150 6.32 -7.11 13.33
CA THR A 150 6.62 -7.72 14.64
C THR A 150 7.79 -7.05 15.35
N SER A 151 8.18 -5.87 14.91
CA SER A 151 9.33 -5.10 15.44
C SER A 151 9.15 -4.53 16.85
N GLY A 152 7.91 -4.39 17.31
CA GLY A 152 7.58 -3.64 18.54
C GLY A 152 7.42 -2.13 18.33
N LEU A 153 7.74 -1.59 17.16
CA LEU A 153 7.48 -0.19 16.80
C LEU A 153 5.97 0.12 16.76
N SER A 154 5.60 1.39 16.79
CA SER A 154 4.20 1.83 16.80
C SER A 154 3.94 3.01 15.85
N TYR A 155 2.66 3.30 15.61
CA TYR A 155 2.13 4.56 15.06
C TYR A 155 1.61 5.50 16.16
N GLY A 156 1.59 5.08 17.43
CA GLY A 156 1.02 5.87 18.51
C GLY A 156 -0.51 5.89 18.59
N TRP A 157 -1.21 4.99 17.88
CA TRP A 157 -2.68 5.05 17.73
C TRP A 157 -3.48 4.44 18.88
N SER A 158 -2.85 3.75 19.80
CA SER A 158 -3.53 3.12 20.92
C SER A 158 -3.23 3.80 22.28
N ARG A 159 -3.77 3.24 23.35
CA ARG A 159 -3.51 3.71 24.73
C ARG A 159 -2.39 2.96 25.43
N GLN A 160 -1.63 2.13 24.70
CA GLN A 160 -0.49 1.40 25.28
C GLN A 160 0.60 2.37 25.73
N PRO A 161 1.40 2.02 26.76
CA PRO A 161 2.40 2.91 27.34
C PRO A 161 3.33 3.56 26.31
N ALA A 162 3.89 2.78 25.39
CA ALA A 162 4.78 3.28 24.36
C ALA A 162 4.13 4.34 23.45
N ASP A 163 2.83 4.21 23.15
CA ASP A 163 2.17 5.04 22.14
C ASP A 163 2.10 6.53 22.51
N SER A 164 2.19 6.86 23.81
CA SER A 164 2.24 8.26 24.25
C SER A 164 3.53 8.96 23.77
N PHE A 165 4.66 8.25 23.76
CA PHE A 165 5.94 8.77 23.28
C PHE A 165 5.90 9.05 21.78
N TYR A 166 5.31 8.13 20.98
CA TYR A 166 5.16 8.33 19.52
C TYR A 166 4.29 9.54 19.19
N ARG A 167 3.21 9.78 19.95
CA ARG A 167 2.36 10.96 19.74
C ARG A 167 3.07 12.27 20.07
N GLN A 168 3.92 12.28 21.08
CA GLN A 168 4.67 13.47 21.49
C GLN A 168 5.82 13.79 20.54
N ALA A 169 6.46 12.76 19.99
CA ALA A 169 7.65 12.92 19.14
C ALA A 169 7.35 13.51 17.75
N ASP A 170 6.09 13.54 17.33
CA ASP A 170 5.65 14.06 16.02
C ASP A 170 6.57 13.61 14.86
N ILE A 171 6.84 12.31 14.81
CA ILE A 171 7.84 11.72 13.91
C ILE A 171 7.55 11.98 12.43
N PHE A 172 6.28 12.20 12.05
CA PHE A 172 5.91 12.49 10.67
C PHE A 172 6.13 13.95 10.26
N ASN A 173 6.52 14.81 11.19
CA ASN A 173 6.99 16.16 10.94
C ASN A 173 8.53 16.19 11.00
N SER A 174 9.18 15.31 10.26
CA SER A 174 10.63 15.20 10.17
C SER A 174 11.13 15.85 8.89
N GLU A 175 12.25 16.58 9.01
CA GLU A 175 12.86 17.32 7.91
C GLU A 175 13.70 16.44 6.96
N SER A 176 13.96 15.19 7.37
CA SER A 176 14.72 14.21 6.59
C SER A 176 14.57 12.80 7.15
N SER A 177 15.04 11.80 6.40
CA SER A 177 15.15 10.41 6.87
C SER A 177 16.04 10.28 8.11
N ASP A 178 17.11 11.08 8.20
CA ASP A 178 18.01 11.08 9.36
C ASP A 178 17.34 11.69 10.61
N ASP A 179 16.59 12.78 10.45
CA ASP A 179 15.79 13.36 11.54
C ASP A 179 14.72 12.38 12.02
N PHE A 180 14.04 11.70 11.09
CA PHE A 180 13.06 10.66 11.44
C PHE A 180 13.71 9.54 12.26
N ILE A 181 14.85 9.00 11.81
CA ILE A 181 15.55 7.92 12.52
C ILE A 181 16.04 8.38 13.89
N LYS A 182 16.57 9.61 14.00
CA LYS A 182 16.97 10.19 15.29
C LYS A 182 15.80 10.21 16.26
N LYS A 183 14.67 10.76 15.86
CA LYS A 183 13.45 10.76 16.69
C LYS A 183 13.02 9.34 17.07
N VAL A 184 12.97 8.41 16.11
CA VAL A 184 12.55 7.01 16.36
C VAL A 184 13.50 6.27 17.30
N SER A 185 14.80 6.55 17.26
CA SER A 185 15.81 5.90 18.13
C SER A 185 15.62 6.20 19.62
N GLU A 186 14.92 7.30 19.93
CA GLU A 186 14.59 7.71 21.30
C GLU A 186 13.26 7.11 21.80
N LEU A 187 12.48 6.47 20.92
CA LEU A 187 11.16 5.95 21.24
C LEU A 187 11.20 4.51 21.75
N PRO A 188 10.42 4.18 22.79
CA PRO A 188 10.35 2.83 23.28
C PRO A 188 9.49 1.93 22.37
N LEU A 189 9.83 0.66 22.34
CA LEU A 189 9.02 -0.40 21.74
C LEU A 189 7.80 -0.72 22.61
N ARG A 190 6.76 -1.25 21.99
CA ARG A 190 5.56 -1.75 22.68
C ARG A 190 5.78 -3.11 23.36
N PHE A 191 6.67 -3.92 22.79
CA PHE A 191 6.96 -5.28 23.22
C PHE A 191 8.28 -5.77 22.62
N GLU A 192 8.74 -6.90 23.10
CA GLU A 192 9.95 -7.58 22.63
C GLU A 192 9.87 -7.90 21.13
N PRO A 193 10.84 -7.46 20.28
CA PRO A 193 10.85 -7.77 18.86
C PRO A 193 10.66 -9.27 18.58
N GLY A 194 9.74 -9.58 17.66
CA GLY A 194 9.35 -10.93 17.28
C GLY A 194 8.25 -11.57 18.14
N SER A 195 7.79 -10.94 19.22
CA SER A 195 6.84 -11.58 20.15
C SER A 195 5.37 -11.36 19.81
N LYS A 196 5.02 -10.24 19.16
CA LYS A 196 3.65 -9.86 18.81
C LYS A 196 3.58 -9.15 17.49
N TYR A 197 2.41 -9.17 16.85
CA TYR A 197 2.09 -8.32 15.71
C TYR A 197 1.60 -6.95 16.20
N ASN A 198 2.15 -5.89 15.62
CA ASN A 198 1.65 -4.53 15.79
C ASN A 198 1.91 -3.71 14.53
N TYR A 199 0.84 -3.35 13.82
CA TYR A 199 0.93 -2.50 12.66
C TYR A 199 1.57 -1.15 13.01
N SER A 200 2.64 -0.78 12.32
CA SER A 200 3.56 0.28 12.77
C SER A 200 4.31 0.96 11.64
N ILE A 201 5.17 1.91 12.01
CA ILE A 201 6.12 2.60 11.12
C ILE A 201 7.22 1.70 10.55
N SER A 202 7.13 0.39 10.73
CA SER A 202 8.16 -0.56 10.29
C SER A 202 8.52 -0.39 8.80
N THR A 203 7.56 -0.08 7.94
CA THR A 203 7.83 0.08 6.51
C THR A 203 8.46 1.44 6.17
N ASP A 204 8.26 2.46 7.02
CA ASP A 204 9.03 3.71 6.92
C ASP A 204 10.51 3.42 7.16
N ILE A 205 10.83 2.61 8.18
CA ILE A 205 12.20 2.15 8.44
C ILE A 205 12.74 1.31 7.28
N LEU A 206 11.93 0.46 6.63
CA LEU A 206 12.35 -0.28 5.42
C LEU A 206 12.68 0.67 4.26
N GLY A 207 11.93 1.75 4.09
CA GLY A 207 12.25 2.80 3.12
C GLY A 207 13.62 3.42 3.37
N ILE A 208 13.89 3.80 4.62
CA ILE A 208 15.20 4.36 5.01
C ILE A 208 16.32 3.31 4.90
N LEU A 209 16.02 2.05 5.18
CA LEU A 209 16.97 0.95 4.97
C LEU A 209 17.38 0.81 3.49
N ILE A 210 16.44 1.00 2.55
CA ILE A 210 16.75 1.06 1.12
C ILE A 210 17.72 2.21 0.85
N GLU A 211 17.47 3.41 1.39
CA GLU A 211 18.35 4.57 1.23
C GLU A 211 19.77 4.30 1.77
N ARG A 212 19.87 3.75 2.98
CA ARG A 212 21.17 3.42 3.61
C ARG A 212 21.97 2.36 2.85
N ILE A 213 21.30 1.35 2.28
CA ILE A 213 21.97 0.29 1.53
C ILE A 213 22.43 0.77 0.14
N THR A 214 21.64 1.63 -0.50
CA THR A 214 21.82 1.96 -1.92
C THR A 214 22.48 3.32 -2.17
N GLY A 215 22.39 4.23 -1.21
CA GLY A 215 22.79 5.63 -1.36
C GLY A 215 21.83 6.44 -2.24
N LEU A 216 20.72 5.86 -2.71
CA LEU A 216 19.67 6.56 -3.45
C LEU A 216 18.57 6.97 -2.50
N SER A 217 17.85 8.06 -2.82
CA SER A 217 16.59 8.33 -2.14
C SER A 217 15.58 7.19 -2.37
N LEU A 218 14.63 7.00 -1.44
CA LEU A 218 13.56 6.01 -1.64
C LEU A 218 12.79 6.30 -2.94
N SER A 219 12.53 7.57 -3.24
CA SER A 219 11.87 7.98 -4.48
C SER A 219 12.63 7.54 -5.72
N ASP A 220 13.94 7.84 -5.79
CA ASP A 220 14.77 7.48 -6.95
C ASP A 220 14.91 5.96 -7.10
N TYR A 221 15.01 5.24 -5.96
CA TYR A 221 15.08 3.79 -6.01
C TYR A 221 13.81 3.17 -6.58
N LEU A 222 12.63 3.60 -6.12
CA LEU A 222 11.34 3.09 -6.62
C LEU A 222 11.11 3.46 -8.07
N GLU A 223 11.41 4.72 -8.45
CA GLU A 223 11.32 5.16 -9.84
C GLU A 223 12.15 4.28 -10.76
N LYS A 224 13.42 4.07 -10.41
CA LYS A 224 14.36 3.29 -11.24
C LYS A 224 14.04 1.80 -11.33
N ASN A 225 13.62 1.18 -10.22
CA ASN A 225 13.57 -0.28 -10.11
C ASN A 225 12.15 -0.85 -10.14
N ILE A 226 11.10 -0.01 -10.06
CA ILE A 226 9.70 -0.43 -10.08
C ILE A 226 8.88 0.41 -11.06
N PHE A 227 8.81 1.74 -10.88
CA PHE A 227 7.87 2.56 -11.62
C PHE A 227 8.22 2.65 -13.10
N LYS A 228 9.45 2.99 -13.42
CA LYS A 228 9.91 3.10 -14.81
C LYS A 228 9.87 1.76 -15.56
N PRO A 229 10.36 0.62 -15.03
CA PRO A 229 10.22 -0.67 -15.69
C PRO A 229 8.77 -1.08 -15.96
N LEU A 230 7.84 -0.76 -15.04
CA LEU A 230 6.43 -1.08 -15.18
C LEU A 230 5.62 -0.03 -15.96
N GLY A 231 6.21 1.11 -16.30
CA GLY A 231 5.49 2.21 -16.94
C GLY A 231 4.49 2.93 -16.04
N MET A 232 4.70 2.92 -14.71
CA MET A 232 3.85 3.57 -13.71
C MET A 232 4.18 5.08 -13.64
N VAL A 233 3.76 5.83 -14.65
CA VAL A 233 4.14 7.24 -14.84
C VAL A 233 3.41 8.21 -13.91
N ASP A 234 2.39 7.75 -13.24
CA ASP A 234 1.53 8.53 -12.33
C ASP A 234 1.63 8.08 -10.87
N THR A 235 2.78 7.45 -10.52
CA THR A 235 3.07 7.00 -9.15
C THR A 235 4.31 7.69 -8.62
N PHE A 236 4.20 8.45 -7.52
CA PHE A 236 5.28 9.25 -6.97
C PHE A 236 5.00 9.64 -5.52
N PHE A 237 6.03 10.08 -4.79
CA PHE A 237 5.87 10.69 -3.45
C PHE A 237 5.44 12.14 -3.52
N GLN A 238 6.02 12.90 -4.44
CA GLN A 238 5.72 14.32 -4.62
C GLN A 238 4.94 14.53 -5.91
N VAL A 239 3.77 15.15 -5.80
CA VAL A 239 2.90 15.45 -6.95
C VAL A 239 3.57 16.50 -7.83
N PRO A 240 3.88 16.17 -9.10
CA PRO A 240 4.41 17.18 -10.02
C PRO A 240 3.36 18.27 -10.27
N THR A 241 3.78 19.54 -10.26
CA THR A 241 2.89 20.70 -10.43
C THR A 241 2.02 20.58 -11.70
N LYS A 242 2.60 20.06 -12.80
CA LYS A 242 1.88 19.82 -14.06
C LYS A 242 0.75 18.79 -13.96
N LYS A 243 0.72 17.97 -12.90
CA LYS A 243 -0.31 16.96 -12.63
C LYS A 243 -1.23 17.35 -11.47
N ALA A 244 -1.03 18.51 -10.87
CA ALA A 244 -1.78 18.97 -9.69
C ALA A 244 -3.30 19.01 -9.95
N SER A 245 -3.73 19.36 -11.16
CA SER A 245 -5.14 19.39 -11.53
C SER A 245 -5.85 18.04 -11.45
N ARG A 246 -5.11 16.93 -11.47
CA ARG A 246 -5.63 15.56 -11.33
C ARG A 246 -5.63 15.05 -9.89
N PHE A 247 -4.98 15.77 -8.95
CA PHE A 247 -4.89 15.33 -7.57
C PHE A 247 -6.18 15.63 -6.82
N LEU A 248 -6.83 14.56 -6.31
CA LEU A 248 -8.15 14.64 -5.73
C LEU A 248 -8.10 15.18 -4.30
N PRO A 249 -9.15 15.89 -3.86
CA PRO A 249 -9.37 16.21 -2.45
C PRO A 249 -9.44 14.94 -1.59
N ASN A 250 -9.07 15.06 -0.31
CA ASN A 250 -9.20 14.00 0.68
C ASN A 250 -10.25 14.39 1.73
N HIS A 251 -11.04 13.43 2.14
CA HIS A 251 -12.15 13.63 3.05
C HIS A 251 -11.99 12.76 4.30
N ALA A 252 -12.70 13.10 5.37
CA ALA A 252 -12.78 12.29 6.56
C ALA A 252 -14.20 12.23 7.11
N TYR A 253 -14.61 11.05 7.55
CA TYR A 253 -15.85 10.86 8.27
C TYR A 253 -15.65 11.25 9.74
N ASP A 254 -16.46 12.16 10.23
CA ASP A 254 -16.53 12.52 11.64
C ASP A 254 -17.55 11.61 12.34
N ARG A 255 -17.09 10.86 13.33
CA ARG A 255 -17.93 9.91 14.07
C ARG A 255 -18.92 10.60 15.03
N LEU A 256 -18.64 11.83 15.44
CA LEU A 256 -19.48 12.59 16.37
C LEU A 256 -20.64 13.26 15.61
N THR A 257 -20.31 14.02 14.56
CA THR A 257 -21.31 14.72 13.74
C THR A 257 -21.98 13.81 12.70
N LYS A 258 -21.36 12.67 12.38
CA LYS A 258 -21.74 11.74 11.30
C LYS A 258 -21.65 12.37 9.90
N GLU A 259 -20.87 13.40 9.75
CA GLU A 259 -20.66 14.13 8.50
C GLU A 259 -19.33 13.74 7.84
N ILE A 260 -19.23 14.01 6.55
CA ILE A 260 -17.99 13.91 5.80
C ILE A 260 -17.48 15.31 5.51
N ASN A 261 -16.24 15.59 5.90
CA ASN A 261 -15.62 16.89 5.72
C ASN A 261 -14.37 16.76 4.83
N THR A 262 -14.11 17.78 4.01
CA THR A 262 -12.87 17.90 3.27
C THR A 262 -11.74 18.28 4.23
N ILE A 263 -10.71 17.42 4.32
CA ILE A 263 -9.54 17.63 5.20
C ILE A 263 -8.30 18.08 4.45
N ASP A 264 -8.30 17.96 3.13
CA ASP A 264 -7.24 18.37 2.22
C ASP A 264 -7.86 18.58 0.83
N SER A 265 -7.77 19.78 0.30
CA SER A 265 -8.36 20.15 -1.00
C SER A 265 -7.64 19.51 -2.20
N GLY A 266 -6.44 18.99 -2.02
CA GLY A 266 -5.57 18.51 -3.11
C GLY A 266 -4.96 19.64 -3.95
N LYS A 267 -5.22 20.92 -3.66
CA LYS A 267 -4.72 22.04 -4.43
C LYS A 267 -3.33 22.48 -3.98
N TYR A 268 -2.48 22.82 -4.93
CA TYR A 268 -1.11 23.28 -4.66
C TYR A 268 -1.09 24.53 -3.77
N GLU A 269 -2.00 25.47 -4.00
CA GLU A 269 -2.11 26.73 -3.25
C GLU A 269 -2.41 26.50 -1.76
N ASP A 270 -3.22 25.48 -1.46
CA ASP A 270 -3.59 25.14 -0.09
C ASP A 270 -2.49 24.36 0.63
N SER A 271 -1.59 23.69 -0.11
CA SER A 271 -0.48 22.92 0.47
C SER A 271 0.47 23.80 1.29
N LYS A 272 0.60 25.08 0.92
CA LYS A 272 1.41 26.06 1.65
C LYS A 272 0.87 26.39 3.04
N LYS A 273 -0.37 26.06 3.33
CA LYS A 273 -1.05 26.27 4.63
C LYS A 273 -0.98 25.01 5.51
N ILE A 274 -0.50 23.90 4.96
CA ILE A 274 -0.39 22.63 5.71
C ILE A 274 0.90 22.68 6.51
N GLU A 275 0.80 23.04 7.78
CA GLU A 275 1.90 22.90 8.73
C GLU A 275 1.96 21.46 9.24
N GLY A 276 3.17 20.93 9.38
CA GLY A 276 3.44 19.60 9.95
C GLY A 276 3.28 18.44 8.96
N SER A 277 3.44 17.26 9.45
CA SER A 277 3.39 15.93 8.87
C SER A 277 3.67 15.76 7.37
N THR A 278 4.81 15.17 7.04
CA THR A 278 5.20 14.76 5.66
C THR A 278 4.14 13.92 4.94
N MET A 279 3.20 13.32 5.69
CA MET A 279 2.08 12.55 5.14
C MET A 279 0.90 13.41 4.65
N ARG A 280 0.98 14.74 4.77
CA ARG A 280 -0.08 15.67 4.36
C ARG A 280 0.32 16.58 3.22
N ASN A 281 1.57 17.01 3.17
CA ASN A 281 2.06 17.86 2.10
C ASN A 281 2.69 17.02 0.98
N PHE A 282 1.90 16.70 -0.03
CA PHE A 282 2.37 15.95 -1.20
C PHE A 282 3.02 16.82 -2.28
N TYR A 283 3.20 18.11 -2.04
CA TYR A 283 3.87 19.04 -2.96
C TYR A 283 5.26 19.48 -2.49
N ASP A 284 5.55 19.34 -1.19
CA ASP A 284 6.86 19.62 -0.58
C ASP A 284 7.19 18.50 0.43
N VAL A 285 7.66 17.38 -0.11
CA VAL A 285 7.93 16.17 0.69
C VAL A 285 9.35 16.23 1.23
N LYS A 286 9.50 16.30 2.56
CA LYS A 286 10.81 16.36 3.24
C LYS A 286 11.39 14.96 3.48
N MET A 287 10.54 13.98 3.73
CA MET A 287 10.91 12.58 3.93
C MET A 287 9.96 11.67 3.15
N TYR A 288 10.50 10.73 2.40
CA TYR A 288 9.73 9.76 1.64
C TYR A 288 9.21 8.64 2.54
N SER A 289 7.97 8.78 3.03
CA SER A 289 7.37 7.78 3.92
C SER A 289 7.13 6.46 3.19
N GLY A 290 7.92 5.44 3.51
CA GLY A 290 7.73 4.07 3.01
C GLY A 290 6.44 3.41 3.52
N GLY A 291 5.89 3.95 4.61
CA GLY A 291 4.65 3.48 5.20
C GLY A 291 3.37 4.06 4.58
N GLY A 292 3.45 5.17 3.81
CA GLY A 292 2.21 5.79 3.36
C GLY A 292 2.33 7.00 2.43
N GLY A 293 3.51 7.30 1.89
CA GLY A 293 3.78 8.56 1.20
C GLY A 293 3.45 8.60 -0.29
N LEU A 294 3.04 7.50 -0.92
CA LEU A 294 2.79 7.49 -2.37
C LEU A 294 1.41 8.02 -2.75
N VAL A 295 1.42 8.67 -3.90
CA VAL A 295 0.24 9.00 -4.72
C VAL A 295 0.30 8.10 -5.96
N SER A 296 -0.86 7.66 -6.46
CA SER A 296 -0.96 6.82 -7.65
C SER A 296 -2.33 6.95 -8.32
N THR A 297 -2.47 6.39 -9.51
CA THR A 297 -3.76 6.14 -10.17
C THR A 297 -4.21 4.70 -9.94
N ALA A 298 -5.49 4.42 -10.22
CA ALA A 298 -5.99 3.04 -10.23
C ALA A 298 -5.26 2.19 -11.28
N TYR A 299 -4.95 2.77 -12.43
CA TYR A 299 -4.26 2.09 -13.54
C TYR A 299 -2.83 1.70 -13.16
N ASP A 300 -2.01 2.64 -12.68
CA ASP A 300 -0.63 2.35 -12.29
C ASP A 300 -0.56 1.28 -11.20
N TYR A 301 -1.46 1.39 -10.19
CA TYR A 301 -1.49 0.38 -9.14
C TYR A 301 -1.98 -0.99 -9.66
N MET A 302 -2.89 -1.02 -10.64
CA MET A 302 -3.29 -2.26 -11.32
C MET A 302 -2.12 -2.90 -12.06
N VAL A 303 -1.27 -2.11 -12.74
CA VAL A 303 -0.06 -2.62 -13.39
C VAL A 303 0.88 -3.28 -12.39
N PHE A 304 1.13 -2.63 -11.24
CA PHE A 304 1.92 -3.22 -10.16
C PHE A 304 1.30 -4.52 -9.64
N ALA A 305 0.01 -4.51 -9.34
CA ALA A 305 -0.68 -5.67 -8.80
C ALA A 305 -0.75 -6.83 -9.81
N GLU A 306 -0.94 -6.54 -11.11
CA GLU A 306 -0.89 -7.54 -12.17
C GLU A 306 0.52 -8.12 -12.35
N CYS A 307 1.56 -7.31 -12.24
CA CYS A 307 2.94 -7.81 -12.20
C CYS A 307 3.13 -8.84 -11.08
N LEU A 308 2.58 -8.57 -9.89
CA LEU A 308 2.62 -9.52 -8.78
C LEU A 308 1.80 -10.79 -9.06
N ARG A 309 0.56 -10.67 -9.61
CA ARG A 309 -0.24 -11.83 -10.01
C ARG A 309 0.53 -12.70 -11.00
N ASN A 310 1.21 -12.07 -11.95
CA ASN A 310 2.04 -12.76 -12.96
C ASN A 310 3.46 -13.09 -12.44
N ASN A 311 3.59 -13.46 -11.18
CA ASN A 311 4.84 -13.95 -10.57
C ASN A 311 6.02 -12.96 -10.70
N GLY A 312 5.76 -11.65 -10.61
CA GLY A 312 6.78 -10.61 -10.58
C GLY A 312 7.26 -10.10 -11.92
N GLU A 313 6.51 -10.37 -12.99
CA GLU A 313 6.83 -9.95 -14.36
C GLU A 313 5.64 -9.26 -15.02
N PHE A 314 5.92 -8.21 -15.76
CA PHE A 314 4.94 -7.50 -16.60
C PHE A 314 5.62 -6.98 -17.85
N ASN A 315 5.04 -7.29 -19.04
CA ASN A 315 5.55 -6.88 -20.35
C ASN A 315 7.03 -7.19 -20.61
N GLY A 316 7.51 -8.33 -20.14
CA GLY A 316 8.91 -8.74 -20.28
C GLY A 316 9.85 -8.16 -19.21
N GLU A 317 9.39 -7.20 -18.40
CA GLU A 317 10.15 -6.63 -17.29
C GLU A 317 9.86 -7.40 -16.00
N ARG A 318 10.91 -7.96 -15.40
CA ARG A 318 10.83 -8.67 -14.13
C ARG A 318 11.35 -7.80 -12.99
N ILE A 319 10.45 -7.40 -12.09
CA ILE A 319 10.83 -6.60 -10.92
C ILE A 319 11.19 -7.46 -9.70
N ILE A 320 10.73 -8.71 -9.64
CA ILE A 320 11.05 -9.63 -8.55
C ILE A 320 10.97 -11.08 -9.04
N GLY A 321 11.77 -11.96 -8.47
CA GLY A 321 11.78 -13.38 -8.81
C GLY A 321 10.51 -14.09 -8.33
N SER A 322 10.01 -15.05 -9.13
CA SER A 322 8.78 -15.77 -8.80
C SER A 322 8.83 -16.52 -7.46
N LYS A 323 10.00 -17.09 -7.11
CA LYS A 323 10.20 -17.78 -5.83
C LYS A 323 10.19 -16.81 -4.66
N THR A 324 10.79 -15.64 -4.81
CA THR A 324 10.79 -14.59 -3.80
C THR A 324 9.37 -14.08 -3.56
N LEU A 325 8.60 -13.81 -4.61
CA LEU A 325 7.22 -13.38 -4.47
C LEU A 325 6.34 -14.46 -3.79
N LYS A 326 6.45 -15.72 -4.22
CA LYS A 326 5.76 -16.85 -3.57
C LYS A 326 6.17 -17.00 -2.10
N TYR A 327 7.40 -16.65 -1.76
CA TYR A 327 7.86 -16.63 -0.37
C TYR A 327 7.25 -15.46 0.38
N MET A 328 7.22 -14.24 -0.20
CA MET A 328 6.62 -13.06 0.43
C MET A 328 5.12 -13.24 0.75
N THR A 329 4.39 -13.96 -0.10
CA THR A 329 2.94 -14.16 0.01
C THR A 329 2.54 -15.39 0.83
N LYS A 330 3.47 -15.95 1.61
CA LYS A 330 3.18 -16.95 2.66
C LYS A 330 3.10 -16.28 4.02
N GLY A 331 2.46 -16.95 4.99
CA GLY A 331 2.47 -16.51 6.39
C GLY A 331 3.87 -16.53 6.99
N HIS A 332 4.30 -15.41 7.54
CA HIS A 332 5.63 -15.22 8.13
C HIS A 332 5.60 -14.84 9.62
N LEU A 333 4.41 -14.75 10.21
CA LEU A 333 4.30 -14.47 11.65
C LEU A 333 4.94 -15.60 12.45
N PRO A 334 5.62 -15.28 13.56
CA PRO A 334 6.10 -16.30 14.51
C PRO A 334 4.95 -17.20 14.97
N SER A 335 5.24 -18.46 15.30
CA SER A 335 4.22 -19.41 15.80
C SER A 335 3.54 -18.98 17.08
N THR A 336 4.16 -18.08 17.84
CA THR A 336 3.62 -17.44 19.05
C THR A 336 2.62 -16.32 18.74
N VAL A 337 2.50 -15.90 17.46
CA VAL A 337 1.59 -14.85 17.00
C VAL A 337 0.50 -15.51 16.16
N GLN A 338 -0.68 -15.64 16.70
CA GLN A 338 -1.77 -16.40 16.10
C GLN A 338 -2.32 -15.80 14.80
N GLY A 339 -2.16 -14.49 14.56
CA GLY A 339 -2.63 -13.82 13.35
C GLY A 339 -2.65 -12.30 13.47
N ILE A 340 -3.37 -11.65 12.54
CA ILE A 340 -3.55 -10.20 12.51
C ILE A 340 -4.98 -9.84 12.88
N GLY A 341 -5.20 -9.46 14.14
CA GLY A 341 -6.47 -8.91 14.62
C GLY A 341 -6.34 -7.42 14.98
N ARG A 342 -7.45 -6.71 14.95
CA ARG A 342 -7.55 -5.33 15.45
C ARG A 342 -8.26 -5.30 16.81
N GLY A 343 -7.57 -5.80 17.85
CA GLY A 343 -8.10 -5.78 19.21
C GLY A 343 -9.07 -6.92 19.54
N GLU A 344 -9.16 -7.92 18.65
CA GLU A 344 -9.87 -9.17 18.91
C GLU A 344 -9.08 -10.02 19.94
N SER A 345 -9.79 -10.90 20.63
CA SER A 345 -9.15 -11.88 21.50
C SER A 345 -8.19 -12.77 20.71
N PRO A 346 -7.03 -13.16 21.27
CA PRO A 346 -6.17 -14.16 20.62
C PRO A 346 -6.90 -15.46 20.28
N ASP A 347 -7.96 -15.80 21.02
CA ASP A 347 -8.77 -17.02 20.84
C ASP A 347 -9.87 -16.83 19.78
N ASP A 348 -10.03 -15.63 19.20
CA ASP A 348 -10.99 -15.40 18.12
C ASP A 348 -10.53 -16.13 16.85
N PRO A 349 -11.35 -17.06 16.30
CA PRO A 349 -11.01 -17.75 15.05
C PRO A 349 -10.69 -16.81 13.89
N ALA A 350 -11.27 -15.61 13.86
CA ALA A 350 -10.99 -14.60 12.84
C ALA A 350 -9.54 -14.10 12.87
N VAL A 351 -8.86 -14.18 14.02
CA VAL A 351 -7.44 -13.82 14.13
C VAL A 351 -6.57 -14.83 13.38
N SER A 352 -6.83 -16.13 13.55
CA SER A 352 -6.07 -17.20 12.87
C SER A 352 -6.41 -17.32 11.39
N ALA A 353 -7.61 -16.87 10.98
CA ALA A 353 -8.05 -16.87 9.60
C ALA A 353 -7.27 -15.88 8.71
N ARG A 354 -6.50 -14.97 9.31
CA ARG A 354 -5.61 -14.05 8.63
C ARG A 354 -4.18 -14.21 9.14
N THR A 355 -3.22 -14.05 8.24
CA THR A 355 -1.81 -13.97 8.60
C THR A 355 -1.14 -12.80 7.88
N PHE A 356 0.13 -12.58 8.14
CA PHE A 356 0.90 -11.55 7.46
C PHE A 356 2.13 -12.18 6.78
N GLY A 357 2.31 -11.82 5.51
CA GLY A 357 3.48 -12.16 4.73
C GLY A 357 4.58 -11.11 4.89
N LEU A 358 5.44 -10.99 3.90
CA LEU A 358 6.43 -9.93 3.83
C LEU A 358 5.82 -8.72 3.10
N GLY A 359 5.04 -7.90 3.84
CA GLY A 359 4.40 -6.68 3.33
C GLY A 359 2.94 -6.82 2.87
N PHE A 360 2.32 -7.99 3.04
CA PHE A 360 0.93 -8.26 2.65
C PHE A 360 0.15 -8.93 3.77
N GLY A 361 -1.12 -8.55 3.91
CA GLY A 361 -2.10 -9.35 4.64
C GLY A 361 -2.57 -10.52 3.78
N ILE A 362 -2.67 -11.69 4.36
CA ILE A 362 -3.01 -12.94 3.68
C ILE A 362 -4.25 -13.56 4.33
N ILE A 363 -5.19 -14.04 3.53
CA ILE A 363 -6.38 -14.76 3.98
C ILE A 363 -6.08 -16.26 3.94
N ASN A 364 -6.13 -16.90 5.12
CA ASN A 364 -5.95 -18.34 5.25
C ASN A 364 -7.28 -19.09 5.17
N SER A 365 -8.35 -18.49 5.70
CA SER A 365 -9.68 -19.11 5.85
C SER A 365 -10.76 -18.06 5.59
N PRO A 366 -11.15 -17.86 4.32
CA PRO A 366 -12.18 -16.89 3.96
C PRO A 366 -13.53 -17.21 4.61
N GLU A 367 -13.88 -18.49 4.76
CA GLU A 367 -15.11 -18.97 5.39
C GLU A 367 -15.24 -18.56 6.87
N ILE A 368 -14.13 -18.57 7.62
CA ILE A 368 -14.13 -18.09 9.02
C ILE A 368 -14.32 -16.59 9.09
N LEU A 369 -13.80 -15.85 8.09
CA LEU A 369 -13.92 -14.40 8.02
C LEU A 369 -15.29 -13.94 7.52
N GLY A 370 -16.14 -14.85 7.04
CA GLY A 370 -17.40 -14.51 6.39
C GLY A 370 -17.19 -13.67 5.12
N VAL A 371 -16.10 -13.88 4.39
CA VAL A 371 -15.80 -13.17 3.14
C VAL A 371 -15.65 -14.16 2.00
N ILE A 372 -16.20 -13.80 0.85
CA ILE A 372 -16.05 -14.58 -0.37
C ILE A 372 -14.64 -14.42 -0.95
N GLY A 373 -14.11 -15.47 -1.55
CA GLY A 373 -12.79 -15.52 -2.21
C GLY A 373 -11.99 -16.73 -1.78
N SER A 374 -10.83 -16.93 -2.37
CA SER A 374 -10.01 -18.13 -2.21
C SER A 374 -9.03 -18.02 -1.05
N LYS A 375 -8.60 -19.16 -0.54
CA LYS A 375 -7.45 -19.24 0.36
C LYS A 375 -6.19 -18.74 -0.35
N GLY A 376 -5.41 -17.92 0.33
CA GLY A 376 -4.16 -17.37 -0.22
C GLY A 376 -4.31 -16.00 -0.87
N ILE A 377 -5.51 -15.42 -0.89
CA ILE A 377 -5.67 -14.00 -1.27
C ILE A 377 -4.72 -13.16 -0.44
N TYR A 378 -3.94 -12.33 -1.14
CA TYR A 378 -3.08 -11.33 -0.49
C TYR A 378 -3.47 -9.93 -0.91
N SER A 379 -3.39 -9.00 0.03
CA SER A 379 -3.99 -7.68 -0.12
C SER A 379 -3.40 -6.67 0.84
N TRP A 380 -3.66 -5.41 0.59
CA TRP A 380 -3.54 -4.35 1.58
C TRP A 380 -4.45 -3.18 1.20
N GLY A 381 -4.63 -2.23 2.14
CA GLY A 381 -5.47 -1.07 1.90
C GLY A 381 -4.89 0.22 2.46
N GLY A 382 -5.30 1.36 1.91
CA GLY A 382 -4.94 2.69 2.35
C GLY A 382 -5.90 3.27 3.39
N ALA A 383 -5.41 4.23 4.16
CA ALA A 383 -6.18 4.89 5.21
C ALA A 383 -7.38 5.68 4.67
N ALA A 384 -7.29 6.18 3.44
CA ALA A 384 -8.39 6.88 2.76
C ALA A 384 -9.36 5.94 2.02
N GLY A 385 -9.38 4.64 2.37
CA GLY A 385 -10.34 3.68 1.84
C GLY A 385 -9.89 2.97 0.56
N THR A 386 -8.76 3.32 -0.02
CA THR A 386 -8.17 2.59 -1.14
C THR A 386 -7.91 1.13 -0.78
N ILE A 387 -8.03 0.22 -1.74
CA ILE A 387 -7.82 -1.23 -1.54
C ILE A 387 -7.32 -1.88 -2.83
N PHE A 388 -6.47 -2.87 -2.69
CA PHE A 388 -6.27 -3.88 -3.72
C PHE A 388 -6.30 -5.27 -3.10
N TRP A 389 -6.63 -6.25 -3.92
CA TRP A 389 -6.38 -7.66 -3.60
C TRP A 389 -6.03 -8.44 -4.87
N ILE A 390 -5.29 -9.50 -4.65
CA ILE A 390 -4.89 -10.47 -5.67
C ILE A 390 -5.36 -11.82 -5.17
N ASP A 391 -6.19 -12.47 -5.95
CA ASP A 391 -6.60 -13.86 -5.78
C ASP A 391 -5.81 -14.72 -6.76
N PRO A 392 -4.80 -15.47 -6.28
CA PRO A 392 -3.97 -16.27 -7.17
C PRO A 392 -4.67 -17.52 -7.71
N VAL A 393 -5.78 -17.96 -7.08
CA VAL A 393 -6.56 -19.13 -7.53
C VAL A 393 -7.46 -18.71 -8.69
N GLU A 394 -8.26 -17.66 -8.50
CA GLU A 394 -9.18 -17.16 -9.53
C GLU A 394 -8.49 -16.28 -10.59
N GLU A 395 -7.18 -16.06 -10.45
CA GLU A 395 -6.39 -15.16 -11.31
C GLU A 395 -6.99 -13.75 -11.44
N ILE A 396 -7.59 -13.26 -10.33
CA ILE A 396 -8.23 -11.95 -10.25
C ILE A 396 -7.33 -10.95 -9.52
N VAL A 397 -7.30 -9.73 -10.06
CA VAL A 397 -6.77 -8.53 -9.40
C VAL A 397 -7.85 -7.48 -9.38
N VAL A 398 -8.08 -6.90 -8.20
CA VAL A 398 -8.97 -5.75 -8.06
C VAL A 398 -8.22 -4.60 -7.40
N VAL A 399 -8.44 -3.40 -7.94
CA VAL A 399 -7.97 -2.14 -7.36
C VAL A 399 -9.18 -1.22 -7.27
N SER A 400 -9.45 -0.69 -6.08
CA SER A 400 -10.50 0.32 -5.89
C SER A 400 -9.96 1.50 -5.11
N MET A 401 -10.23 2.70 -5.62
CA MET A 401 -9.72 3.97 -5.11
C MET A 401 -10.88 4.88 -4.70
N ILE A 402 -10.83 5.33 -3.46
CA ILE A 402 -11.64 6.42 -2.89
C ILE A 402 -10.75 7.33 -2.05
N GLN A 403 -11.25 8.49 -1.64
CA GLN A 403 -10.54 9.41 -0.75
C GLN A 403 -11.41 9.75 0.47
N LEU A 404 -11.60 8.77 1.36
CA LEU A 404 -12.36 8.93 2.60
C LEU A 404 -11.66 8.25 3.78
N MET A 405 -11.11 9.06 4.66
CA MET A 405 -10.55 8.60 5.93
C MET A 405 -11.64 8.20 6.92
N ARG A 406 -11.38 7.17 7.73
CA ARG A 406 -12.27 6.74 8.81
C ARG A 406 -13.68 6.33 8.34
N SER A 407 -13.82 5.85 7.10
CA SER A 407 -15.09 5.36 6.57
C SER A 407 -15.76 4.34 7.51
N PRO A 408 -17.03 4.51 7.87
CA PRO A 408 -17.77 3.55 8.68
C PRO A 408 -18.37 2.41 7.87
N TRP A 409 -18.36 2.52 6.52
CA TRP A 409 -19.06 1.60 5.62
C TRP A 409 -18.20 0.41 5.20
N THR A 410 -18.87 -0.66 4.78
CA THR A 410 -18.31 -1.96 4.43
C THR A 410 -17.86 -2.08 2.97
N LEU A 411 -17.65 -0.97 2.26
CA LEU A 411 -17.38 -0.92 0.82
C LEU A 411 -16.40 -1.98 0.32
N ARG A 412 -15.33 -2.26 1.09
CA ARG A 412 -14.32 -3.26 0.70
C ARG A 412 -14.88 -4.68 0.65
N ASN A 413 -15.77 -5.04 1.57
CA ASN A 413 -16.43 -6.34 1.58
C ASN A 413 -17.53 -6.38 0.51
N ASP A 414 -18.28 -5.29 0.34
CA ASP A 414 -19.34 -5.19 -0.66
C ASP A 414 -18.76 -5.33 -2.08
N LEU A 415 -17.60 -4.70 -2.35
CA LEU A 415 -16.87 -4.85 -3.62
C LEU A 415 -16.40 -6.30 -3.86
N LYS A 416 -15.98 -7.01 -2.81
CA LYS A 416 -15.64 -8.43 -2.95
C LYS A 416 -16.86 -9.23 -3.39
N VAL A 417 -17.99 -9.09 -2.72
CA VAL A 417 -19.22 -9.77 -3.10
C VAL A 417 -19.60 -9.43 -4.55
N ALA A 418 -19.60 -8.12 -4.90
CA ALA A 418 -19.94 -7.66 -6.25
C ALA A 418 -18.99 -8.21 -7.32
N THR A 419 -17.72 -8.45 -6.98
CA THR A 419 -16.75 -9.03 -7.90
C THR A 419 -16.92 -10.53 -8.05
N TYR A 420 -16.87 -11.27 -6.94
CA TYR A 420 -16.84 -12.74 -6.99
C TYR A 420 -18.15 -13.35 -7.48
N GLN A 421 -19.31 -12.73 -7.20
CA GLN A 421 -20.58 -13.22 -7.72
C GLN A 421 -20.68 -13.17 -9.26
N SER A 422 -19.81 -12.40 -9.93
CA SER A 422 -19.76 -12.31 -11.39
C SER A 422 -18.97 -13.43 -12.06
N ILE A 423 -18.24 -14.23 -11.29
CA ILE A 423 -17.49 -15.39 -11.80
C ILE A 423 -18.49 -16.49 -12.18
N VAL A 424 -18.38 -16.99 -13.41
CA VAL A 424 -19.17 -18.13 -13.91
C VAL A 424 -18.30 -19.35 -14.18
N ASP A 425 -17.01 -19.14 -14.44
CA ASP A 425 -16.01 -20.21 -14.58
C ASP A 425 -14.98 -20.05 -13.44
N SER A 426 -15.24 -20.71 -12.30
CA SER A 426 -14.31 -20.74 -11.17
C SER A 426 -13.20 -21.76 -11.39
N PHE A 427 -12.03 -21.50 -10.80
CA PHE A 427 -10.89 -22.43 -10.77
C PHE A 427 -10.81 -23.23 -9.46
N GLU A 428 -11.72 -23.01 -8.52
CA GLU A 428 -11.89 -23.82 -7.30
C GLU A 428 -12.75 -25.04 -7.52
#